data_415b5c515356339fb3a1351d49fd94fb
#
_entry.id   415b5c515356339fb3a1351d49fd94fb
#
_cell.length_a   1.000
_cell.length_b   1.000
_cell.length_c   1.000
_cell.angle_alpha   90.00
_cell.angle_beta   90.00
_cell.angle_gamma   90.00
#
_symmetry.space_group_name_H-M   'P 1'
#
loop_
_entity.id
_entity.type
_entity.pdbx_description
1 polymer ?
#
loop_
_entity_poly.entity_id
_entity_poly.type
_entity_poly.pdbx_seq_one_letter_code
_entity_poly.pdbx_strand_id
1 'polypeptide(L)'
;NTGPAVTDIYRAIEAAELPVGEHGKGRSAWMAYGYALSQQDIHAIALHDCDIVTYSRDLLARLCYPVVNPSLDYDFCKGFYSRVTEKLHGRVTRLLVTPLIRALEKIIGYHPLLLFFDSFRYPLAGEFSMDIDLARVNRIPGDWGLEVGVLAEVYRNTSIRRVCQVDIAENYEHKHQILSPEDASKGLNKMCVDICKSVFRTLASEGIVFSEGFFKTLVATYVRTAQDMLKRYEDDAAINGLFFDRHDESLAVETFTEGIKKAAEIIMEDPLGVPLIASWDRVTSAIPEILSRIKKAVEDDNA
;
A
#
# COMPACT_ATOMS: atom_id res chain seq x y z
N ASN A 1 13.30 -2.62 -14.71
CA ASN A 1 13.53 -3.54 -13.57
C ASN A 1 13.79 -5.00 -13.95
N THR A 2 13.78 -5.34 -15.22
CA THR A 2 13.98 -6.70 -15.73
C THR A 2 15.15 -6.80 -16.69
N GLY A 3 15.87 -5.68 -16.91
CA GLY A 3 17.09 -5.66 -17.70
C GLY A 3 18.20 -6.49 -17.06
N PRO A 4 19.14 -7.03 -17.86
CA PRO A 4 20.23 -7.88 -17.37
C PRO A 4 21.10 -7.15 -16.31
N ALA A 5 21.49 -5.89 -16.56
CA ALA A 5 22.36 -5.14 -15.67
C ALA A 5 21.67 -4.82 -14.34
N VAL A 6 20.39 -4.45 -14.36
CA VAL A 6 19.60 -4.26 -13.11
C VAL A 6 19.40 -5.58 -12.37
N THR A 7 19.28 -6.71 -13.10
CA THR A 7 19.20 -8.03 -12.46
C THR A 7 20.47 -8.37 -11.70
N ASP A 8 21.64 -7.99 -12.19
CA ASP A 8 22.91 -8.18 -11.48
C ASP A 8 23.03 -7.30 -10.22
N ILE A 9 22.34 -6.15 -10.19
CA ILE A 9 22.23 -5.35 -8.95
C ILE A 9 21.47 -6.12 -7.87
N TYR A 10 20.31 -6.73 -8.21
CA TYR A 10 19.59 -7.57 -7.25
C TYR A 10 20.45 -8.69 -6.69
N ARG A 11 21.17 -9.42 -7.57
CA ARG A 11 22.08 -10.49 -7.16
C ARG A 11 23.19 -10.01 -6.24
N ALA A 12 23.74 -8.81 -6.50
CA ALA A 12 24.78 -8.24 -5.64
C ALA A 12 24.25 -7.91 -4.24
N ILE A 13 23.00 -7.43 -4.13
CA ILE A 13 22.36 -7.12 -2.85
C ILE A 13 22.01 -8.42 -2.10
N GLU A 14 21.51 -9.44 -2.79
CA GLU A 14 21.25 -10.77 -2.23
C GLU A 14 22.54 -11.45 -1.74
N ALA A 15 23.66 -11.31 -2.47
CA ALA A 15 24.97 -11.82 -2.06
C ALA A 15 25.52 -11.14 -0.79
N ALA A 16 25.03 -9.93 -0.47
CA ALA A 16 25.30 -9.24 0.79
C ALA A 16 24.30 -9.63 1.91
N GLU A 17 23.53 -10.70 1.71
CA GLU A 17 22.52 -11.23 2.65
C GLU A 17 21.41 -10.21 3.00
N LEU A 18 21.08 -9.34 2.03
CA LEU A 18 20.02 -8.35 2.19
C LEU A 18 18.74 -8.77 1.44
N PRO A 19 17.56 -8.65 2.08
CA PRO A 19 16.32 -9.00 1.43
C PRO A 19 15.95 -7.98 0.33
N VAL A 20 15.66 -8.48 -0.86
CA VAL A 20 15.23 -7.69 -2.03
C VAL A 20 13.74 -7.88 -2.35
N GLY A 21 13.03 -8.72 -1.59
CA GLY A 21 11.63 -9.04 -1.80
C GLY A 21 11.35 -9.92 -3.04
N GLU A 22 10.11 -10.36 -3.15
CA GLU A 22 9.63 -11.12 -4.31
C GLU A 22 9.43 -10.20 -5.52
N HIS A 23 9.43 -10.80 -6.72
CA HIS A 23 9.15 -10.06 -7.94
C HIS A 23 7.70 -9.53 -7.93
N GLY A 24 7.54 -8.21 -7.95
CA GLY A 24 6.24 -7.55 -7.87
C GLY A 24 6.34 -6.02 -7.87
N LYS A 25 5.19 -5.36 -7.65
CA LYS A 25 5.07 -3.90 -7.63
C LYS A 25 6.01 -3.27 -6.59
N GLY A 26 6.03 -3.79 -5.35
CA GLY A 26 6.86 -3.26 -4.27
C GLY A 26 8.35 -3.33 -4.58
N ARG A 27 8.86 -4.50 -5.05
CA ARG A 27 10.26 -4.64 -5.47
C ARG A 27 10.63 -3.68 -6.61
N SER A 28 9.70 -3.49 -7.56
CA SER A 28 9.90 -2.57 -8.68
C SER A 28 9.95 -1.11 -8.22
N ALA A 29 9.05 -0.70 -7.33
CA ALA A 29 9.04 0.62 -6.74
C ALA A 29 10.32 0.87 -5.91
N TRP A 30 10.74 -0.10 -5.11
CA TRP A 30 11.95 -0.02 -4.31
C TRP A 30 13.20 0.20 -5.17
N MET A 31 13.36 -0.53 -6.28
CA MET A 31 14.49 -0.31 -7.21
C MET A 31 14.42 1.07 -7.87
N ALA A 32 13.21 1.56 -8.20
CA ALA A 32 13.03 2.91 -8.71
C ALA A 32 13.44 3.98 -7.68
N TYR A 33 13.19 3.75 -6.39
CA TYR A 33 13.71 4.63 -5.32
C TYR A 33 15.24 4.63 -5.30
N GLY A 34 15.88 3.46 -5.42
CA GLY A 34 17.35 3.36 -5.52
C GLY A 34 17.91 4.13 -6.70
N TYR A 35 17.24 4.06 -7.86
CA TYR A 35 17.61 4.86 -9.02
C TYR A 35 17.44 6.37 -8.78
N ALA A 36 16.32 6.79 -8.18
CA ALA A 36 16.12 8.19 -7.82
C ALA A 36 17.20 8.69 -6.84
N LEU A 37 17.52 7.89 -5.82
CA LEU A 37 18.58 8.17 -4.85
C LEU A 37 20.00 8.26 -5.50
N SER A 38 20.20 7.64 -6.65
CA SER A 38 21.45 7.70 -7.40
C SER A 38 21.62 8.99 -8.21
N GLN A 39 20.55 9.78 -8.36
CA GLN A 39 20.58 11.03 -9.09
C GLN A 39 20.92 12.20 -8.15
N GLN A 40 21.61 13.21 -8.69
CA GLN A 40 21.79 14.49 -8.01
C GLN A 40 20.52 15.33 -8.16
N ASP A 41 20.26 16.20 -7.19
CA ASP A 41 19.18 17.19 -7.25
C ASP A 41 17.73 16.62 -7.25
N ILE A 42 17.54 15.38 -6.80
CA ILE A 42 16.20 14.84 -6.54
C ILE A 42 15.84 15.08 -5.06
N HIS A 43 14.77 15.81 -4.83
CA HIS A 43 14.27 16.15 -3.48
C HIS A 43 13.05 15.35 -3.08
N ALA A 44 12.26 14.90 -4.05
CA ALA A 44 11.06 14.11 -3.80
C ALA A 44 10.86 13.06 -4.88
N ILE A 45 10.15 12.00 -4.52
CA ILE A 45 9.65 10.99 -5.45
C ILE A 45 8.13 10.97 -5.42
N ALA A 46 7.53 10.60 -6.55
CA ALA A 46 6.09 10.34 -6.63
C ALA A 46 5.86 9.00 -7.31
N LEU A 47 4.91 8.24 -6.77
CA LEU A 47 4.42 7.00 -7.36
C LEU A 47 3.03 7.23 -7.93
N HIS A 48 2.81 6.74 -9.15
CA HIS A 48 1.50 6.64 -9.80
C HIS A 48 1.33 5.24 -10.37
N ASP A 49 0.10 4.74 -10.39
CA ASP A 49 -0.22 3.55 -11.14
C ASP A 49 -0.10 3.82 -12.64
N CYS A 50 0.47 2.87 -13.39
CA CYS A 50 0.79 3.06 -14.81
C CYS A 50 -0.39 2.80 -15.76
N ASP A 51 -1.54 2.39 -15.23
CA ASP A 51 -2.75 2.03 -15.97
C ASP A 51 -3.87 3.10 -15.88
N ILE A 52 -3.52 4.31 -15.47
CA ILE A 52 -4.45 5.43 -15.37
C ILE A 52 -4.77 5.96 -16.78
N VAL A 53 -6.04 5.95 -17.13
CA VAL A 53 -6.53 6.41 -18.44
C VAL A 53 -6.69 7.93 -18.48
N THR A 54 -7.11 8.52 -17.37
CA THR A 54 -7.38 9.96 -17.21
C THR A 54 -6.16 10.74 -16.73
N TYR A 55 -4.94 10.20 -16.90
CA TYR A 55 -3.72 10.84 -16.42
C TYR A 55 -3.51 12.20 -17.05
N SER A 56 -3.21 13.19 -16.22
CA SER A 56 -2.79 14.51 -16.64
C SER A 56 -1.58 15.00 -15.83
N ARG A 57 -0.87 15.98 -16.36
CA ARG A 57 0.27 16.59 -15.66
C ARG A 57 -0.15 17.24 -14.34
N ASP A 58 -1.39 17.70 -14.23
CA ASP A 58 -1.91 18.32 -13.01
C ASP A 58 -2.05 17.33 -11.86
N LEU A 59 -2.33 16.05 -12.13
CA LEU A 59 -2.34 14.99 -11.11
C LEU A 59 -0.99 14.90 -10.42
N LEU A 60 0.08 14.84 -11.20
CA LEU A 60 1.45 14.80 -10.68
C LEU A 60 1.80 16.09 -9.93
N ALA A 61 1.46 17.22 -10.49
CA ALA A 61 1.74 18.52 -9.87
C ALA A 61 1.07 18.67 -8.52
N ARG A 62 -0.22 18.31 -8.41
CA ARG A 62 -0.97 18.33 -7.14
C ARG A 62 -0.36 17.39 -6.11
N LEU A 63 0.05 16.18 -6.53
CA LEU A 63 0.63 15.18 -5.64
C LEU A 63 2.00 15.61 -5.10
N CYS A 64 2.86 16.19 -5.94
CA CYS A 64 4.20 16.60 -5.56
C CYS A 64 4.23 17.92 -4.79
N TYR A 65 3.31 18.85 -5.07
CA TYR A 65 3.32 20.21 -4.56
C TYR A 65 3.49 20.31 -3.03
N PRO A 66 2.77 19.52 -2.20
CA PRO A 66 2.93 19.61 -0.75
C PRO A 66 4.34 19.27 -0.25
N VAL A 67 5.01 18.31 -0.89
CA VAL A 67 6.34 17.83 -0.48
C VAL A 67 7.45 18.74 -1.01
N VAL A 68 7.29 19.29 -2.23
CA VAL A 68 8.35 20.10 -2.85
C VAL A 68 8.27 21.60 -2.50
N ASN A 69 7.16 22.03 -1.91
CA ASN A 69 6.98 23.44 -1.52
C ASN A 69 7.57 23.66 -0.11
N PRO A 70 8.69 24.39 0.02
CA PRO A 70 9.37 24.56 1.31
C PRO A 70 8.55 25.34 2.35
N SER A 71 7.46 26.02 1.91
CA SER A 71 6.58 26.73 2.84
C SER A 71 5.55 25.82 3.51
N LEU A 72 5.38 24.57 3.08
CA LEU A 72 4.38 23.64 3.60
C LEU A 72 4.94 22.59 4.57
N ASP A 73 6.22 22.27 4.48
CA ASP A 73 6.96 21.37 5.40
C ASP A 73 6.36 19.96 5.54
N TYR A 74 5.90 19.34 4.41
CA TYR A 74 5.42 17.97 4.38
C TYR A 74 6.47 17.01 3.86
N ASP A 75 6.62 15.86 4.54
CA ASP A 75 7.48 14.75 4.09
C ASP A 75 6.73 13.75 3.22
N PHE A 76 5.41 13.66 3.40
CA PHE A 76 4.58 12.68 2.72
C PHE A 76 3.23 13.25 2.33
N CYS A 77 2.82 13.00 1.11
CA CYS A 77 1.50 13.35 0.60
C CYS A 77 0.83 12.13 -0.03
N LYS A 78 -0.35 11.77 0.46
CA LYS A 78 -1.18 10.68 -0.09
C LYS A 78 -2.24 11.24 -1.01
N GLY A 79 -2.27 10.75 -2.24
CA GLY A 79 -3.35 11.06 -3.17
C GLY A 79 -4.64 10.35 -2.76
N PHE A 80 -5.76 11.03 -2.96
CA PHE A 80 -7.08 10.41 -2.95
C PHE A 80 -7.90 10.98 -4.12
N TYR A 81 -8.96 10.30 -4.48
CA TYR A 81 -9.83 10.67 -5.59
C TYR A 81 -11.17 9.97 -5.47
N SER A 82 -12.19 10.54 -6.08
CA SER A 82 -13.47 9.89 -6.20
C SER A 82 -13.39 8.69 -7.15
N ARG A 83 -13.94 7.56 -6.72
CA ARG A 83 -14.09 6.35 -7.55
C ARG A 83 -15.55 6.02 -7.70
N VAL A 84 -16.28 6.96 -8.26
CA VAL A 84 -17.72 6.85 -8.49
C VAL A 84 -17.96 7.08 -9.98
N THR A 85 -18.62 6.11 -10.62
CA THR A 85 -19.16 6.25 -11.97
C THR A 85 -20.66 6.03 -11.90
N GLU A 86 -21.21 5.06 -12.61
CA GLU A 86 -22.59 4.57 -12.39
C GLU A 86 -22.74 3.71 -11.13
N LYS A 87 -21.59 3.36 -10.48
CA LYS A 87 -21.51 2.56 -9.26
C LYS A 87 -20.35 2.98 -8.37
N LEU A 88 -20.37 2.52 -7.12
CA LEU A 88 -19.26 2.70 -6.17
C LEU A 88 -18.11 1.73 -6.50
N HIS A 89 -16.92 2.25 -6.69
CA HIS A 89 -15.70 1.47 -6.87
C HIS A 89 -14.88 1.37 -5.57
N GLY A 90 -13.66 0.79 -5.63
CA GLY A 90 -12.77 0.68 -4.48
C GLY A 90 -13.23 -0.37 -3.45
N ARG A 91 -13.76 -1.50 -3.90
CA ARG A 91 -14.31 -2.60 -3.08
C ARG A 91 -13.35 -3.04 -1.97
N VAL A 92 -12.06 -3.19 -2.26
CA VAL A 92 -11.05 -3.60 -1.25
C VAL A 92 -10.94 -2.58 -0.13
N THR A 93 -10.88 -1.30 -0.43
CA THR A 93 -10.89 -0.24 0.61
C THR A 93 -12.19 -0.25 1.40
N ARG A 94 -13.33 -0.25 0.70
CA ARG A 94 -14.66 -0.12 1.33
C ARG A 94 -15.04 -1.33 2.19
N LEU A 95 -14.77 -2.54 1.72
CA LEU A 95 -15.28 -3.77 2.32
C LEU A 95 -14.20 -4.63 3.01
N LEU A 96 -12.90 -4.34 2.80
CA LEU A 96 -11.84 -5.00 3.53
C LEU A 96 -11.14 -4.04 4.50
N VAL A 97 -10.40 -3.04 3.97
CA VAL A 97 -9.46 -2.27 4.81
C VAL A 97 -10.18 -1.45 5.86
N THR A 98 -11.16 -0.65 5.46
CA THR A 98 -11.88 0.20 6.42
C THR A 98 -12.62 -0.62 7.49
N PRO A 99 -13.41 -1.67 7.17
CA PRO A 99 -14.03 -2.46 8.21
C PRO A 99 -13.05 -3.28 9.05
N LEU A 100 -11.90 -3.71 8.49
CA LEU A 100 -10.85 -4.40 9.24
C LEU A 100 -10.20 -3.48 10.28
N ILE A 101 -9.79 -2.27 9.88
CA ILE A 101 -9.19 -1.29 10.80
C ILE A 101 -10.19 -0.97 11.92
N ARG A 102 -11.44 -0.71 11.61
CA ARG A 102 -12.48 -0.43 12.61
C ARG A 102 -12.83 -1.62 13.49
N ALA A 103 -12.73 -2.85 12.98
CA ALA A 103 -12.87 -4.05 13.80
C ALA A 103 -11.70 -4.20 14.77
N LEU A 104 -10.48 -3.93 14.33
CA LEU A 104 -9.28 -3.91 15.17
C LEU A 104 -9.38 -2.83 16.26
N GLU A 105 -9.84 -1.62 15.93
CA GLU A 105 -10.08 -0.56 16.92
C GLU A 105 -11.11 -0.95 17.99
N LYS A 106 -12.18 -1.66 17.61
CA LYS A 106 -13.18 -2.17 18.56
C LYS A 106 -12.61 -3.19 19.54
N ILE A 107 -11.61 -3.96 19.14
CA ILE A 107 -11.02 -5.04 19.95
C ILE A 107 -9.85 -4.54 20.78
N ILE A 108 -8.94 -3.78 20.14
CA ILE A 108 -7.71 -3.28 20.75
C ILE A 108 -7.99 -2.03 21.59
N GLY A 109 -8.99 -1.25 21.23
CA GLY A 109 -9.23 0.08 21.78
C GLY A 109 -8.41 1.15 21.06
N TYR A 110 -8.16 2.27 21.76
CA TYR A 110 -7.39 3.37 21.21
C TYR A 110 -5.97 2.93 20.84
N HIS A 111 -5.63 3.06 19.55
CA HIS A 111 -4.29 2.79 19.04
C HIS A 111 -3.92 3.82 17.98
N PRO A 112 -2.84 4.63 18.18
CA PRO A 112 -2.51 5.73 17.28
C PRO A 112 -2.30 5.32 15.83
N LEU A 113 -1.68 4.16 15.57
CA LEU A 113 -1.46 3.64 14.22
C LEU A 113 -2.78 3.28 13.52
N LEU A 114 -3.75 2.69 14.22
CA LEU A 114 -5.06 2.36 13.64
C LEU A 114 -5.81 3.64 13.27
N LEU A 115 -5.81 4.65 14.14
CA LEU A 115 -6.37 5.97 13.84
C LEU A 115 -5.67 6.62 12.64
N PHE A 116 -4.34 6.48 12.54
CA PHE A 116 -3.60 6.98 11.40
C PHE A 116 -4.07 6.31 10.12
N PHE A 117 -4.21 4.99 10.08
CA PHE A 117 -4.73 4.28 8.92
C PHE A 117 -6.19 4.67 8.57
N ASP A 118 -7.10 4.78 9.56
CA ASP A 118 -8.50 5.18 9.32
C ASP A 118 -8.64 6.66 8.92
N SER A 119 -7.61 7.49 9.13
CA SER A 119 -7.61 8.89 8.72
C SER A 119 -7.49 9.11 7.22
N PHE A 120 -7.00 8.13 6.47
CA PHE A 120 -6.83 8.25 5.03
C PHE A 120 -8.14 7.98 4.29
N ARG A 121 -8.53 8.93 3.43
CA ARG A 121 -9.73 8.81 2.57
C ARG A 121 -9.63 7.63 1.60
N TYR A 122 -8.40 7.37 1.12
CA TYR A 122 -8.14 6.21 0.27
C TYR A 122 -6.76 5.61 0.60
N PRO A 123 -6.66 4.78 1.66
CA PRO A 123 -5.37 4.23 2.12
C PRO A 123 -4.66 3.36 1.07
N LEU A 124 -5.40 2.68 0.20
CA LEU A 124 -4.88 1.83 -0.86
C LEU A 124 -4.63 2.54 -2.19
N ALA A 125 -4.74 3.89 -2.27
CA ALA A 125 -4.31 4.58 -3.46
C ALA A 125 -2.83 4.31 -3.73
N GLY A 126 -2.48 3.96 -4.97
CA GLY A 126 -1.08 3.79 -5.39
C GLY A 126 -0.34 5.12 -5.50
N GLU A 127 -1.09 6.23 -5.45
CA GLU A 127 -0.61 7.58 -5.66
C GLU A 127 -0.16 8.21 -4.35
N PHE A 128 1.13 8.48 -4.26
CA PHE A 128 1.72 9.25 -3.17
C PHE A 128 3.02 9.93 -3.62
N SER A 129 3.40 10.96 -2.91
CA SER A 129 4.74 11.55 -3.00
C SER A 129 5.38 11.59 -1.62
N MET A 130 6.70 11.52 -1.60
CA MET A 130 7.47 11.62 -0.37
C MET A 130 8.81 12.31 -0.61
N ASP A 131 9.33 12.88 0.47
CA ASP A 131 10.69 13.37 0.52
C ASP A 131 11.69 12.24 0.23
N ILE A 132 12.82 12.57 -0.40
CA ILE A 132 13.81 11.58 -0.82
C ILE A 132 14.48 10.88 0.38
N ASP A 133 14.63 11.56 1.51
CA ASP A 133 15.20 10.96 2.71
C ASP A 133 14.25 9.97 3.35
N LEU A 134 12.94 10.23 3.29
CA LEU A 134 11.92 9.26 3.72
C LEU A 134 11.94 8.00 2.83
N ALA A 135 12.11 8.16 1.51
CA ALA A 135 12.27 7.02 0.60
C ALA A 135 13.54 6.19 0.89
N ARG A 136 14.59 6.84 1.39
CA ARG A 136 15.85 6.20 1.78
C ARG A 136 15.71 5.25 2.96
N VAL A 137 14.93 5.65 3.99
CA VAL A 137 14.82 4.91 5.26
C VAL A 137 13.69 3.88 5.27
N ASN A 138 12.65 4.07 4.43
CA ASN A 138 11.48 3.20 4.43
C ASN A 138 11.80 1.77 3.96
N ARG A 139 11.25 0.80 4.70
CA ARG A 139 11.26 -0.62 4.35
C ARG A 139 9.89 -1.01 3.85
N ILE A 140 9.78 -1.37 2.61
CA ILE A 140 8.49 -1.62 1.97
C ILE A 140 8.25 -3.12 1.72
N PRO A 141 6.98 -3.60 1.75
CA PRO A 141 6.65 -4.93 1.29
C PRO A 141 6.89 -5.10 -0.21
N GLY A 142 7.29 -6.29 -0.62
CA GLY A 142 7.40 -6.62 -2.06
C GLY A 142 6.07 -7.01 -2.70
N ASP A 143 5.07 -7.36 -1.89
CA ASP A 143 3.75 -7.89 -2.27
C ASP A 143 2.64 -6.80 -2.33
N TRP A 144 1.38 -7.23 -2.33
CA TRP A 144 0.20 -6.34 -2.31
C TRP A 144 -0.01 -5.58 -0.99
N GLY A 145 0.83 -5.80 0.01
CA GLY A 145 0.89 -4.99 1.23
C GLY A 145 1.58 -3.64 1.05
N LEU A 146 2.06 -3.30 -0.16
CA LEU A 146 2.89 -2.12 -0.43
C LEU A 146 2.28 -0.84 0.13
N GLU A 147 1.05 -0.50 -0.21
CA GLU A 147 0.43 0.77 0.17
C GLU A 147 0.26 0.89 1.68
N VAL A 148 -0.18 -0.18 2.34
CA VAL A 148 -0.31 -0.22 3.80
C VAL A 148 1.06 -0.20 4.48
N GLY A 149 2.02 -0.94 3.93
CA GLY A 149 3.40 -0.97 4.44
C GLY A 149 4.09 0.38 4.32
N VAL A 150 3.90 1.10 3.20
CA VAL A 150 4.40 2.48 3.05
C VAL A 150 3.79 3.38 4.13
N LEU A 151 2.48 3.32 4.36
CA LEU A 151 1.85 4.12 5.41
C LEU A 151 2.38 3.77 6.81
N ALA A 152 2.66 2.49 7.09
CA ALA A 152 3.26 2.06 8.34
C ALA A 152 4.67 2.63 8.55
N GLU A 153 5.50 2.62 7.50
CA GLU A 153 6.85 3.18 7.57
C GLU A 153 6.82 4.72 7.62
N VAL A 154 5.87 5.37 6.95
CA VAL A 154 5.62 6.82 7.09
C VAL A 154 5.27 7.15 8.55
N TYR A 155 4.35 6.41 9.15
CA TYR A 155 3.98 6.59 10.57
C TYR A 155 5.19 6.47 11.51
N ARG A 156 6.10 5.53 11.23
CA ARG A 156 7.31 5.28 12.02
C ARG A 156 8.38 6.36 11.84
N ASN A 157 8.59 6.84 10.62
CA ASN A 157 9.79 7.58 10.23
C ASN A 157 9.55 9.09 10.14
N THR A 158 8.30 9.58 10.22
CA THR A 158 8.01 11.02 10.20
C THR A 158 6.90 11.41 11.17
N SER A 159 6.81 12.69 11.46
CA SER A 159 5.73 13.23 12.29
C SER A 159 4.40 13.23 11.53
N ILE A 160 3.31 12.87 12.20
CA ILE A 160 1.95 12.96 11.65
C ILE A 160 1.63 14.38 11.13
N ARG A 161 2.23 15.42 11.70
CA ARG A 161 2.06 16.81 11.25
C ARG A 161 2.69 17.08 9.89
N ARG A 162 3.62 16.22 9.45
CA ARG A 162 4.30 16.30 8.16
C ARG A 162 3.69 15.36 7.12
N VAL A 163 2.49 14.87 7.38
CA VAL A 163 1.72 13.99 6.48
C VAL A 163 0.46 14.71 6.04
N CYS A 164 0.19 14.74 4.75
CA CYS A 164 -1.04 15.31 4.21
C CYS A 164 -1.71 14.40 3.17
N GLN A 165 -2.90 14.79 2.77
CA GLN A 165 -3.66 14.15 1.72
C GLN A 165 -4.11 15.20 0.70
N VAL A 166 -4.12 14.86 -0.57
CA VAL A 166 -4.55 15.74 -1.65
C VAL A 166 -5.55 15.07 -2.56
N ASP A 167 -6.61 15.78 -2.91
CA ASP A 167 -7.53 15.38 -3.97
C ASP A 167 -6.85 15.63 -5.31
N ILE A 168 -6.46 14.54 -5.99
CA ILE A 168 -5.68 14.64 -7.22
C ILE A 168 -6.53 14.72 -8.47
N ALA A 169 -7.78 14.26 -8.44
CA ALA A 169 -8.63 14.21 -9.62
C ALA A 169 -10.12 14.16 -9.31
N GLU A 170 -10.91 14.88 -10.08
CA GLU A 170 -12.38 14.76 -10.06
C GLU A 170 -12.86 13.45 -10.67
N ASN A 171 -12.16 12.95 -11.70
CA ASN A 171 -12.38 11.64 -12.31
C ASN A 171 -11.05 10.91 -12.45
N TYR A 172 -10.99 9.69 -11.90
CA TYR A 172 -9.79 8.87 -11.90
C TYR A 172 -10.12 7.45 -12.33
N GLU A 173 -9.81 7.16 -13.59
CA GLU A 173 -10.12 5.90 -14.23
C GLU A 173 -8.86 5.07 -14.47
N HIS A 174 -8.87 3.84 -13.94
CA HIS A 174 -7.89 2.84 -14.30
C HIS A 174 -8.32 2.15 -15.61
N LYS A 175 -7.35 1.71 -16.39
CA LYS A 175 -7.63 0.80 -17.49
C LYS A 175 -8.34 -0.43 -16.93
N HIS A 176 -9.58 -0.67 -17.37
CA HIS A 176 -10.32 -1.85 -16.95
C HIS A 176 -9.57 -3.10 -17.39
N GLN A 177 -8.89 -3.75 -16.47
CA GLN A 177 -8.51 -5.14 -16.68
C GLN A 177 -9.81 -5.94 -16.63
N ILE A 178 -10.15 -6.58 -17.74
CA ILE A 178 -11.18 -7.63 -17.77
C ILE A 178 -10.57 -8.78 -16.96
N LEU A 179 -10.78 -8.75 -15.64
CA LEU A 179 -10.46 -9.88 -14.79
C LEU A 179 -11.39 -11.00 -15.24
N SER A 180 -10.84 -12.11 -15.72
CA SER A 180 -11.66 -13.28 -15.97
C SER A 180 -12.35 -13.67 -14.64
N PRO A 181 -13.62 -14.07 -14.64
CA PRO A 181 -14.34 -14.41 -13.40
C PRO A 181 -13.61 -15.44 -12.54
N GLU A 182 -12.87 -16.37 -13.16
CA GLU A 182 -12.09 -17.40 -12.45
C GLU A 182 -10.79 -16.88 -11.81
N ASP A 183 -10.15 -15.85 -12.38
CA ASP A 183 -8.90 -15.28 -11.85
C ASP A 183 -9.12 -14.08 -10.90
N ALA A 184 -10.26 -13.41 -11.02
CA ALA A 184 -10.59 -12.25 -10.19
C ALA A 184 -10.69 -12.62 -8.70
N SER A 185 -11.26 -13.78 -8.37
CA SER A 185 -11.37 -14.25 -6.99
C SER A 185 -10.01 -14.65 -6.41
N LYS A 186 -9.13 -15.25 -7.21
CA LYS A 186 -7.78 -15.62 -6.80
C LYS A 186 -6.91 -14.40 -6.57
N GLY A 187 -6.93 -13.43 -7.47
CA GLY A 187 -6.18 -12.18 -7.35
C GLY A 187 -6.65 -11.33 -6.17
N LEU A 188 -7.96 -11.22 -5.96
CA LEU A 188 -8.57 -10.48 -4.87
C LEU A 188 -8.26 -11.12 -3.51
N ASN A 189 -8.30 -12.45 -3.42
CA ASN A 189 -7.97 -13.18 -2.22
C ASN A 189 -6.48 -13.01 -1.85
N LYS A 190 -5.56 -13.14 -2.81
CA LYS A 190 -4.13 -12.90 -2.57
C LYS A 190 -3.89 -11.48 -2.08
N MET A 191 -4.48 -10.48 -2.73
CA MET A 191 -4.39 -9.08 -2.29
C MET A 191 -4.91 -8.91 -0.86
N CYS A 192 -6.03 -9.51 -0.51
CA CYS A 192 -6.60 -9.48 0.84
C CYS A 192 -5.61 -10.06 1.87
N VAL A 193 -5.06 -11.25 1.61
CA VAL A 193 -4.11 -11.92 2.50
C VAL A 193 -2.86 -11.07 2.70
N ASP A 194 -2.28 -10.50 1.64
CA ASP A 194 -1.06 -9.71 1.73
C ASP A 194 -1.27 -8.39 2.49
N ILE A 195 -2.40 -7.71 2.26
CA ILE A 195 -2.78 -6.51 3.02
C ILE A 195 -2.95 -6.84 4.51
N CYS A 196 -3.70 -7.90 4.84
CA CYS A 196 -3.94 -8.30 6.22
C CYS A 196 -2.63 -8.69 6.92
N LYS A 197 -1.74 -9.45 6.28
CA LYS A 197 -0.41 -9.76 6.81
C LYS A 197 0.38 -8.50 7.13
N SER A 198 0.36 -7.51 6.23
CA SER A 198 1.05 -6.25 6.45
C SER A 198 0.51 -5.51 7.67
N VAL A 199 -0.82 -5.41 7.82
CA VAL A 199 -1.47 -4.80 8.99
C VAL A 199 -1.11 -5.54 10.28
N PHE A 200 -1.24 -6.86 10.30
CA PHE A 200 -0.99 -7.66 11.51
C PHE A 200 0.47 -7.61 11.93
N ARG A 201 1.43 -7.72 10.99
CA ARG A 201 2.86 -7.58 11.30
C ARG A 201 3.20 -6.22 11.86
N THR A 202 2.62 -5.17 11.30
CA THR A 202 2.83 -3.81 11.80
C THR A 202 2.31 -3.68 13.23
N LEU A 203 1.10 -4.17 13.52
CA LEU A 203 0.54 -4.15 14.86
C LEU A 203 1.34 -5.01 15.84
N ALA A 204 1.84 -6.18 15.40
CA ALA A 204 2.74 -7.00 16.23
C ALA A 204 4.03 -6.25 16.57
N SER A 205 4.59 -5.49 15.64
CA SER A 205 5.78 -4.66 15.89
C SER A 205 5.51 -3.49 16.86
N GLU A 206 4.26 -3.08 17.00
CA GLU A 206 3.79 -2.11 17.99
C GLU A 206 3.41 -2.76 19.35
N GLY A 207 3.64 -4.06 19.50
CA GLY A 207 3.43 -4.78 20.76
C GLY A 207 2.06 -5.43 20.91
N ILE A 208 1.23 -5.46 19.88
CA ILE A 208 -0.05 -6.16 19.93
C ILE A 208 0.18 -7.66 19.86
N VAL A 209 -0.30 -8.37 20.88
CA VAL A 209 -0.20 -9.83 20.97
C VAL A 209 -1.39 -10.47 20.31
N PHE A 210 -1.14 -11.27 19.29
CA PHE A 210 -2.15 -12.07 18.61
C PHE A 210 -2.25 -13.48 19.20
N SER A 211 -3.48 -13.95 19.31
CA SER A 211 -3.81 -15.32 19.72
C SER A 211 -4.92 -15.86 18.81
N GLU A 212 -5.12 -17.16 18.85
CA GLU A 212 -6.26 -17.79 18.15
C GLU A 212 -7.60 -17.20 18.59
N GLY A 213 -7.77 -16.92 19.89
CA GLY A 213 -8.96 -16.24 20.42
C GLY A 213 -9.14 -14.83 19.89
N PHE A 214 -8.03 -14.07 19.77
CA PHE A 214 -8.05 -12.74 19.15
C PHE A 214 -8.56 -12.81 17.71
N PHE A 215 -8.01 -13.68 16.88
CA PHE A 215 -8.41 -13.79 15.48
C PHE A 215 -9.84 -14.28 15.29
N LYS A 216 -10.33 -15.21 16.13
CA LYS A 216 -11.75 -15.63 16.14
C LYS A 216 -12.67 -14.43 16.42
N THR A 217 -12.33 -13.62 17.41
CA THR A 217 -13.06 -12.39 17.73
C THR A 217 -12.98 -11.38 16.59
N LEU A 218 -11.79 -11.19 15.98
CA LEU A 218 -11.58 -10.28 14.87
C LEU A 218 -12.46 -10.64 13.67
N VAL A 219 -12.50 -11.91 13.29
CA VAL A 219 -13.35 -12.36 12.17
C VAL A 219 -14.82 -12.04 12.44
N ALA A 220 -15.34 -12.35 13.63
CA ALA A 220 -16.73 -12.05 13.98
C ALA A 220 -17.01 -10.54 13.97
N THR A 221 -16.11 -9.74 14.54
CA THR A 221 -16.24 -8.27 14.60
C THR A 221 -16.12 -7.64 13.21
N TYR A 222 -15.21 -8.15 12.36
CA TYR A 222 -15.05 -7.71 10.99
C TYR A 222 -16.32 -7.97 10.18
N VAL A 223 -16.83 -9.21 10.19
CA VAL A 223 -18.04 -9.57 9.43
C VAL A 223 -19.20 -8.64 9.79
N ARG A 224 -19.45 -8.42 11.08
CA ARG A 224 -20.50 -7.50 11.53
C ARG A 224 -20.25 -6.07 11.05
N THR A 225 -19.01 -5.58 11.19
CA THR A 225 -18.65 -4.23 10.77
C THR A 225 -18.79 -4.06 9.25
N ALA A 226 -18.34 -5.06 8.47
CA ALA A 226 -18.46 -5.04 7.02
C ALA A 226 -19.92 -5.06 6.55
N GLN A 227 -20.79 -5.84 7.21
CA GLN A 227 -22.23 -5.87 6.92
C GLN A 227 -22.92 -4.52 7.21
N ASP A 228 -22.56 -3.88 8.34
CA ASP A 228 -23.07 -2.55 8.68
C ASP A 228 -22.64 -1.49 7.65
N MET A 229 -21.39 -1.59 7.18
CA MET A 229 -20.87 -0.70 6.12
C MET A 229 -21.49 -0.98 4.76
N LEU A 230 -21.71 -2.25 4.42
CA LEU A 230 -22.37 -2.65 3.18
C LEU A 230 -23.79 -2.02 3.10
N LYS A 231 -24.54 -2.05 4.21
CA LYS A 231 -25.85 -1.39 4.28
C LYS A 231 -25.74 0.13 4.06
N ARG A 232 -24.73 0.79 4.62
CA ARG A 232 -24.51 2.22 4.40
C ARG A 232 -24.18 2.54 2.95
N TYR A 233 -23.31 1.74 2.30
CA TYR A 233 -22.98 1.92 0.88
C TYR A 233 -24.17 1.65 -0.05
N GLU A 234 -25.08 0.73 0.33
CA GLU A 234 -26.36 0.54 -0.38
C GLU A 234 -27.22 1.80 -0.29
N ASP A 235 -27.34 2.39 0.92
CA ASP A 235 -28.08 3.64 1.13
C ASP A 235 -27.41 4.82 0.38
N ASP A 236 -26.08 4.94 0.44
CA ASP A 236 -25.33 5.96 -0.29
C ASP A 236 -25.54 5.82 -1.81
N ALA A 237 -25.53 4.62 -2.33
CA ALA A 237 -25.80 4.37 -3.74
C ALA A 237 -27.24 4.78 -4.13
N ALA A 238 -28.20 4.41 -3.31
CA ALA A 238 -29.61 4.77 -3.54
C ALA A 238 -29.83 6.29 -3.51
N ILE A 239 -29.24 6.99 -2.53
CA ILE A 239 -29.31 8.45 -2.40
C ILE A 239 -28.72 9.16 -3.62
N ASN A 240 -27.65 8.62 -4.19
CA ASN A 240 -26.93 9.22 -5.32
C ASN A 240 -27.36 8.65 -6.69
N GLY A 241 -28.40 7.80 -6.75
CA GLY A 241 -28.88 7.22 -7.99
C GLY A 241 -27.90 6.27 -8.67
N LEU A 242 -27.02 5.60 -7.90
CA LEU A 242 -26.01 4.69 -8.39
C LEU A 242 -26.51 3.25 -8.36
N PHE A 243 -25.98 2.43 -9.26
CA PHE A 243 -26.20 0.98 -9.23
C PHE A 243 -25.44 0.33 -8.05
N PHE A 244 -26.12 -0.57 -7.32
CA PHE A 244 -25.54 -1.33 -6.24
C PHE A 244 -26.00 -2.79 -6.29
N ASP A 245 -25.08 -3.71 -6.49
CA ASP A 245 -25.34 -5.16 -6.44
C ASP A 245 -25.00 -5.68 -5.03
N ARG A 246 -26.03 -5.77 -4.18
CA ARG A 246 -25.89 -6.22 -2.81
C ARG A 246 -25.35 -7.66 -2.70
N HIS A 247 -25.74 -8.54 -3.63
CA HIS A 247 -25.31 -9.93 -3.60
C HIS A 247 -23.81 -10.03 -3.89
N ASP A 248 -23.35 -9.37 -4.96
CA ASP A 248 -21.96 -9.35 -5.38
C ASP A 248 -21.04 -8.69 -4.32
N GLU A 249 -21.51 -7.62 -3.67
CA GLU A 249 -20.79 -6.99 -2.57
C GLU A 249 -20.75 -7.89 -1.31
N SER A 250 -21.79 -8.68 -1.04
CA SER A 250 -21.82 -9.65 0.07
C SER A 250 -20.84 -10.80 -0.17
N LEU A 251 -20.78 -11.34 -1.40
CA LEU A 251 -19.80 -12.35 -1.79
C LEU A 251 -18.36 -11.85 -1.61
N ALA A 252 -18.11 -10.56 -1.88
CA ALA A 252 -16.81 -9.96 -1.62
C ALA A 252 -16.46 -9.96 -0.13
N VAL A 253 -17.39 -9.64 0.76
CA VAL A 253 -17.19 -9.71 2.21
C VAL A 253 -16.86 -11.14 2.66
N GLU A 254 -17.55 -12.15 2.12
CA GLU A 254 -17.25 -13.57 2.39
C GLU A 254 -15.83 -13.93 1.94
N THR A 255 -15.45 -13.54 0.71
CA THR A 255 -14.09 -13.76 0.18
C THR A 255 -13.03 -13.09 1.07
N PHE A 256 -13.26 -11.86 1.50
CA PHE A 256 -12.33 -11.16 2.40
C PHE A 256 -12.28 -11.80 3.79
N THR A 257 -13.39 -12.35 4.28
CA THR A 257 -13.41 -13.10 5.54
C THR A 257 -12.47 -14.30 5.48
N GLU A 258 -12.49 -15.06 4.41
CA GLU A 258 -11.56 -16.19 4.20
C GLU A 258 -10.10 -15.70 4.06
N GLY A 259 -9.88 -14.58 3.37
CA GLY A 259 -8.54 -13.97 3.28
C GLY A 259 -7.99 -13.53 4.64
N ILE A 260 -8.83 -12.95 5.52
CA ILE A 260 -8.43 -12.60 6.90
C ILE A 260 -8.06 -13.84 7.71
N LYS A 261 -8.87 -14.92 7.64
CA LYS A 261 -8.56 -16.20 8.30
C LYS A 261 -7.23 -16.75 7.82
N LYS A 262 -6.98 -16.77 6.52
CA LYS A 262 -5.73 -17.24 5.94
C LYS A 262 -4.53 -16.42 6.36
N ALA A 263 -4.65 -15.10 6.40
CA ALA A 263 -3.61 -14.21 6.91
C ALA A 263 -3.33 -14.47 8.39
N ALA A 264 -4.37 -14.72 9.21
CA ALA A 264 -4.23 -15.06 10.61
C ALA A 264 -3.46 -16.38 10.82
N GLU A 265 -3.76 -17.43 10.06
CA GLU A 265 -3.00 -18.69 10.09
C GLU A 265 -1.52 -18.46 9.81
N ILE A 266 -1.20 -17.72 8.73
CA ILE A 266 0.19 -17.42 8.34
C ILE A 266 0.92 -16.66 9.46
N ILE A 267 0.29 -15.65 10.05
CA ILE A 267 0.90 -14.87 11.14
C ILE A 267 1.10 -15.69 12.41
N MET A 268 0.20 -16.62 12.71
CA MET A 268 0.35 -17.51 13.86
C MET A 268 1.45 -18.55 13.67
N GLU A 269 1.67 -19.02 12.43
CA GLU A 269 2.75 -19.95 12.09
C GLU A 269 4.11 -19.25 12.03
N ASP A 270 4.17 -18.08 11.39
CA ASP A 270 5.39 -17.29 11.20
C ASP A 270 5.12 -15.78 11.35
N PRO A 271 5.22 -15.25 12.58
CA PRO A 271 4.97 -13.82 12.85
C PRO A 271 5.93 -12.87 12.13
N LEU A 272 7.15 -13.30 11.87
CA LEU A 272 8.14 -12.50 11.15
C LEU A 272 7.90 -12.55 9.64
N GLY A 273 7.57 -13.73 9.12
CA GLY A 273 7.29 -13.97 7.71
C GLY A 273 8.41 -13.54 6.77
N VAL A 274 8.06 -13.27 5.51
CA VAL A 274 9.02 -12.73 4.53
C VAL A 274 9.48 -11.35 5.00
N PRO A 275 10.78 -11.11 5.15
CA PRO A 275 11.31 -9.82 5.57
C PRO A 275 10.86 -8.70 4.62
N LEU A 276 10.58 -7.52 5.17
CA LEU A 276 10.47 -6.31 4.36
C LEU A 276 11.76 -6.11 3.55
N ILE A 277 11.64 -5.52 2.37
CA ILE A 277 12.78 -5.18 1.55
C ILE A 277 13.70 -4.24 2.36
N ALA A 278 15.00 -4.43 2.25
CA ALA A 278 15.98 -3.64 2.99
C ALA A 278 15.84 -2.14 2.67
N SER A 279 15.93 -1.26 3.67
CA SER A 279 16.02 0.17 3.41
C SER A 279 17.27 0.50 2.61
N TRP A 280 17.24 1.57 1.83
CA TRP A 280 18.39 2.00 1.05
C TRP A 280 19.56 2.43 1.92
N ASP A 281 19.33 2.93 3.14
CA ASP A 281 20.40 3.17 4.13
C ASP A 281 21.17 1.89 4.48
N ARG A 282 20.43 0.79 4.70
CA ARG A 282 21.07 -0.50 4.99
C ARG A 282 21.82 -1.03 3.79
N VAL A 283 21.25 -0.89 2.59
CA VAL A 283 21.89 -1.35 1.35
C VAL A 283 23.16 -0.56 1.07
N THR A 284 23.14 0.78 1.17
CA THR A 284 24.32 1.63 0.96
C THR A 284 25.38 1.46 2.03
N SER A 285 24.99 1.11 3.26
CA SER A 285 25.95 0.79 4.32
C SER A 285 26.69 -0.52 4.04
N ALA A 286 26.00 -1.52 3.47
CA ALA A 286 26.62 -2.79 3.12
C ALA A 286 27.40 -2.74 1.80
N ILE A 287 26.95 -1.96 0.84
CA ILE A 287 27.55 -1.81 -0.51
C ILE A 287 27.62 -0.32 -0.84
N PRO A 288 28.65 0.40 -0.40
CA PRO A 288 28.73 1.86 -0.53
C PRO A 288 28.58 2.40 -1.96
N GLU A 289 29.07 1.65 -2.96
CA GLU A 289 29.00 2.04 -4.37
C GLU A 289 27.70 1.65 -5.08
N ILE A 290 26.70 1.07 -4.37
CA ILE A 290 25.53 0.47 -5.01
C ILE A 290 24.70 1.48 -5.82
N LEU A 291 24.56 2.72 -5.35
CA LEU A 291 23.79 3.74 -6.07
C LEU A 291 24.45 4.11 -7.40
N SER A 292 25.77 4.25 -7.45
CA SER A 292 26.49 4.49 -8.72
C SER A 292 26.37 3.30 -9.67
N ARG A 293 26.39 2.07 -9.13
CA ARG A 293 26.17 0.85 -9.93
C ARG A 293 24.76 0.78 -10.49
N ILE A 294 23.72 1.16 -9.70
CA ILE A 294 22.33 1.23 -10.18
C ILE A 294 22.20 2.21 -11.34
N LYS A 295 22.76 3.42 -11.17
CA LYS A 295 22.73 4.43 -12.24
C LYS A 295 23.29 3.88 -13.53
N LYS A 296 24.51 3.30 -13.47
CA LYS A 296 25.16 2.69 -14.63
C LYS A 296 24.35 1.53 -15.20
N ALA A 297 23.83 0.64 -14.36
CA ALA A 297 23.03 -0.51 -14.82
C ALA A 297 21.76 -0.08 -15.57
N VAL A 298 21.10 0.99 -15.11
CA VAL A 298 19.92 1.54 -15.82
C VAL A 298 20.33 2.18 -17.16
N GLU A 299 21.46 2.87 -17.21
CA GLU A 299 22.01 3.42 -18.46
C GLU A 299 22.35 2.30 -19.45
N ASP A 300 23.04 1.24 -19.00
CA ASP A 300 23.44 0.09 -19.81
C ASP A 300 22.20 -0.69 -20.35
N ASP A 301 21.15 -0.87 -19.53
CA ASP A 301 19.92 -1.58 -19.95
C ASP A 301 19.03 -0.75 -20.90
N ASN A 302 19.27 0.56 -21.05
CA ASN A 302 18.52 1.46 -21.94
C ASN A 302 19.35 1.88 -23.19
N ALA A 303 20.60 1.47 -23.30
CA ALA A 303 21.45 1.75 -24.44
C ALA A 303 21.21 0.75 -25.57
#